data_c3f251ac1c5c397798e81b6b838add0c
#
_entry.id   c3f251ac1c5c397798e81b6b838add0c
#
_cell.length_a   1.000
_cell.length_b   1.000
_cell.length_c   1.000
_cell.angle_alpha   90.00
_cell.angle_beta   90.00
_cell.angle_gamma   90.00
#
_symmetry.space_group_name_H-M   'P 1'
#
loop_
_entity.id
_entity.type
_entity.pdbx_description
1 polymer ?
#
loop_
_entity_poly.entity_id
_entity_poly.type
_entity_poly.pdbx_seq_one_letter_code
_entity_poly.pdbx_strand_id
1 'polypeptide(L)'
;AILGGNGTGKTTTMGIISGIRKAYRGKIKINGTVSALPQNVQTLFKEETVEDELIGVSSNLIEKMELINVLKQHPYDISGGQQQKVALAKVLAKNPDILLLDEPTKAIDGIYKESLGRLMMDLKNRGKTIVMVSHDLDFCGQYADRCGLFAQGNLIGVNNVRKFFTKNKFYTTSVNKMAG
;
A
#
# COMPACT_ATOMS: atom_id res chain seq x y z
N ALA A 1 8.85 -3.83 1.62
CA ALA A 1 8.06 -3.20 2.66
C ALA A 1 8.94 -2.34 3.56
N ILE A 2 8.37 -1.30 4.12
CA ILE A 2 9.00 -0.39 5.10
C ILE A 2 8.24 -0.54 6.41
N LEU A 3 8.94 -1.01 7.43
CA LEU A 3 8.44 -1.21 8.80
C LEU A 3 9.02 -0.15 9.74
N GLY A 4 8.38 0.09 10.88
CA GLY A 4 8.90 1.04 11.89
C GLY A 4 7.78 1.62 12.75
N GLY A 5 8.13 2.21 13.90
CA GLY A 5 7.20 2.81 14.83
C GLY A 5 6.41 4.00 14.26
N ASN A 6 5.36 4.41 14.97
CA ASN A 6 4.61 5.62 14.59
C ASN A 6 5.50 6.87 14.76
N GLY A 7 5.27 7.89 13.92
CA GLY A 7 6.01 9.15 13.98
C GLY A 7 7.46 9.09 13.48
N THR A 8 7.96 7.96 12.99
CA THR A 8 9.35 7.84 12.50
C THR A 8 9.59 8.53 11.15
N GLY A 9 8.55 8.97 10.43
CA GLY A 9 8.67 9.68 9.16
C GLY A 9 8.32 8.87 7.90
N LYS A 10 7.80 7.64 8.03
CA LYS A 10 7.43 6.78 6.89
C LYS A 10 6.46 7.45 5.91
N THR A 11 5.32 7.91 6.41
CA THR A 11 4.31 8.63 5.59
C THR A 11 4.87 9.91 4.98
N THR A 12 5.74 10.63 5.70
CA THR A 12 6.42 11.81 5.16
C THR A 12 7.31 11.43 3.99
N THR A 13 8.09 10.36 4.13
CA THR A 13 8.95 9.85 3.06
C THR A 13 8.12 9.40 1.85
N MET A 14 7.00 8.70 2.06
CA MET A 14 6.08 8.34 0.97
C MET A 14 5.52 9.58 0.26
N GLY A 15 5.14 10.61 1.02
CA GLY A 15 4.67 11.88 0.48
C GLY A 15 5.73 12.63 -0.33
N ILE A 16 7.00 12.51 0.03
CA ILE A 16 8.11 13.09 -0.72
C ILE A 16 8.37 12.29 -2.00
N ILE A 17 8.35 10.97 -1.94
CA ILE A 17 8.53 10.11 -3.13
C ILE A 17 7.36 10.29 -4.12
N SER A 18 6.13 10.46 -3.62
CA SER A 18 4.95 10.72 -4.48
C SER A 18 4.90 12.12 -5.07
N GLY A 19 5.80 13.03 -4.65
CA GLY A 19 5.81 14.43 -5.10
C GLY A 19 4.77 15.33 -4.39
N ILE A 20 3.98 14.79 -3.45
CA ILE A 20 3.01 15.57 -2.65
C ILE A 20 3.73 16.54 -1.70
N ARG A 21 4.93 16.17 -1.23
CA ARG A 21 5.77 16.98 -0.34
C ARG A 21 7.12 17.23 -0.98
N LYS A 22 7.66 18.42 -0.76
CA LYS A 22 9.03 18.75 -1.17
C LYS A 22 10.04 18.20 -0.15
N ALA A 23 11.15 17.64 -0.65
CA ALA A 23 12.27 17.26 0.20
C ALA A 23 12.94 18.52 0.78
N TYR A 24 13.23 18.51 2.08
CA TYR A 24 13.95 19.60 2.73
C TYR A 24 15.43 19.67 2.26
N ARG A 25 16.05 18.51 2.07
CA ARG A 25 17.44 18.37 1.57
C ARG A 25 17.54 17.13 0.68
N GLY A 26 18.54 17.13 -0.19
CA GLY A 26 18.83 16.03 -1.09
C GLY A 26 18.10 16.15 -2.43
N LYS A 27 18.27 15.11 -3.25
CA LYS A 27 17.63 14.99 -4.57
C LYS A 27 16.96 13.61 -4.67
N ILE A 28 15.79 13.57 -5.22
CA ILE A 28 15.09 12.32 -5.55
C ILE A 28 15.09 12.21 -7.06
N LYS A 29 15.54 11.06 -7.57
CA LYS A 29 15.44 10.71 -8.98
C LYS A 29 14.50 9.52 -9.09
N ILE A 30 13.43 9.67 -9.83
CA ILE A 30 12.42 8.64 -10.08
C ILE A 30 12.36 8.44 -11.59
N ASN A 31 12.50 7.19 -12.00
CA ASN A 31 12.30 6.80 -13.39
C ASN A 31 10.95 6.10 -13.49
N GLY A 32 9.98 6.76 -14.14
CA GLY A 32 8.63 6.26 -14.30
C GLY A 32 7.56 7.06 -13.56
N THR A 33 6.31 6.64 -13.74
CA THR A 33 5.13 7.24 -13.13
C THR A 33 4.91 6.71 -11.72
N VAL A 34 4.51 7.58 -10.80
CA VAL A 34 4.23 7.22 -9.39
C VAL A 34 2.77 7.47 -9.09
N SER A 35 2.13 6.52 -8.43
CA SER A 35 0.84 6.74 -7.78
C SER A 35 0.91 6.28 -6.33
N ALA A 36 0.18 6.97 -5.46
CA ALA A 36 0.19 6.70 -4.03
C ALA A 36 -1.22 6.46 -3.49
N LEU A 37 -1.37 5.41 -2.69
CA LEU A 37 -2.50 5.18 -1.82
C LEU A 37 -2.15 5.71 -0.43
N PRO A 38 -2.74 6.81 0.03
CA PRO A 38 -2.46 7.38 1.34
C PRO A 38 -3.13 6.56 2.45
N GLN A 39 -2.64 6.69 3.68
CA GLN A 39 -3.25 6.06 4.86
C GLN A 39 -4.70 6.50 5.07
N ASN A 40 -5.01 7.78 4.87
CA ASN A 40 -6.39 8.28 4.84
C ASN A 40 -6.86 8.31 3.39
N VAL A 41 -7.56 7.27 2.95
CA VAL A 41 -8.03 7.11 1.57
C VAL A 41 -9.11 8.12 1.18
N GLN A 42 -9.85 8.68 2.16
CA GLN A 42 -10.89 9.66 1.92
C GLN A 42 -10.36 10.95 1.26
N THR A 43 -9.07 11.24 1.44
CA THR A 43 -8.41 12.38 0.77
C THR A 43 -8.36 12.26 -0.75
N LEU A 44 -8.64 11.08 -1.29
CA LEU A 44 -8.70 10.83 -2.73
C LEU A 44 -10.10 11.02 -3.31
N PHE A 45 -11.13 11.10 -2.47
CA PHE A 45 -12.52 11.21 -2.92
C PHE A 45 -12.89 12.66 -3.17
N LYS A 46 -13.52 12.89 -4.31
CA LYS A 46 -13.90 14.23 -4.80
C LYS A 46 -15.31 14.26 -5.37
N GLU A 47 -15.84 13.09 -5.71
CA GLU A 47 -17.10 12.94 -6.42
C GLU A 47 -18.22 12.51 -5.47
N GLU A 48 -19.46 12.67 -5.90
CA GLU A 48 -20.64 12.35 -5.09
C GLU A 48 -20.98 10.86 -5.08
N THR A 49 -20.57 10.11 -6.11
CA THR A 49 -20.80 8.66 -6.18
C THR A 49 -19.52 7.88 -6.38
N VAL A 50 -19.53 6.62 -5.95
CA VAL A 50 -18.44 5.68 -6.21
C VAL A 50 -18.23 5.47 -7.71
N GLU A 51 -19.30 5.46 -8.51
CA GLU A 51 -19.23 5.33 -9.96
C GLU A 51 -18.45 6.48 -10.59
N ASP A 52 -18.72 7.71 -10.15
CA ASP A 52 -18.03 8.90 -10.64
C ASP A 52 -16.54 8.89 -10.20
N GLU A 53 -16.26 8.45 -8.98
CA GLU A 53 -14.90 8.26 -8.49
C GLU A 53 -14.08 7.23 -9.31
N LEU A 54 -14.79 6.27 -9.93
CA LEU A 54 -14.18 5.18 -10.70
C LEU A 54 -14.18 5.43 -12.22
N ILE A 55 -14.49 6.65 -12.68
CA ILE A 55 -14.37 7.00 -14.10
C ILE A 55 -12.95 6.72 -14.59
N GLY A 56 -12.82 5.95 -15.66
CA GLY A 56 -11.53 5.51 -16.22
C GLY A 56 -10.96 4.24 -15.60
N VAL A 57 -11.61 3.67 -14.59
CA VAL A 57 -11.27 2.34 -14.06
C VAL A 57 -11.94 1.27 -14.94
N SER A 58 -11.20 0.20 -15.29
CA SER A 58 -11.79 -0.88 -16.09
C SER A 58 -12.87 -1.64 -15.34
N SER A 59 -13.92 -2.07 -16.03
CA SER A 59 -15.02 -2.87 -15.44
C SER A 59 -14.50 -4.15 -14.76
N ASN A 60 -13.51 -4.80 -15.35
CA ASN A 60 -12.86 -5.99 -14.76
C ASN A 60 -12.20 -5.69 -13.39
N LEU A 61 -11.61 -4.51 -13.22
CA LEU A 61 -11.02 -4.14 -11.93
C LEU A 61 -12.10 -3.80 -10.90
N ILE A 62 -13.17 -3.13 -11.32
CA ILE A 62 -14.34 -2.84 -10.47
C ILE A 62 -14.97 -4.13 -9.95
N GLU A 63 -15.16 -5.12 -10.83
CA GLU A 63 -15.70 -6.43 -10.49
C GLU A 63 -14.78 -7.20 -9.54
N LYS A 64 -13.48 -7.27 -9.84
CA LYS A 64 -12.48 -7.93 -8.97
C LYS A 64 -12.37 -7.30 -7.59
N MET A 65 -12.66 -6.01 -7.48
CA MET A 65 -12.69 -5.28 -6.20
C MET A 65 -14.05 -5.41 -5.50
N GLU A 66 -15.04 -6.10 -6.10
CA GLU A 66 -16.40 -6.28 -5.55
C GLU A 66 -17.10 -4.95 -5.28
N LEU A 67 -16.96 -3.97 -6.18
CA LEU A 67 -17.48 -2.61 -6.01
C LEU A 67 -18.84 -2.37 -6.70
N ILE A 68 -19.34 -3.33 -7.48
CA ILE A 68 -20.58 -3.18 -8.29
C ILE A 68 -21.76 -2.73 -7.42
N ASN A 69 -21.92 -3.35 -6.24
CA ASN A 69 -23.08 -3.11 -5.37
C ASN A 69 -23.07 -1.73 -4.67
N VAL A 70 -21.96 -1.00 -4.75
CA VAL A 70 -21.79 0.28 -4.08
C VAL A 70 -21.62 1.47 -5.04
N LEU A 71 -21.67 1.24 -6.35
CA LEU A 71 -21.41 2.26 -7.37
C LEU A 71 -22.29 3.51 -7.24
N LYS A 72 -23.55 3.35 -6.83
CA LYS A 72 -24.50 4.46 -6.67
C LYS A 72 -24.48 5.11 -5.28
N GLN A 73 -23.65 4.63 -4.38
CA GLN A 73 -23.52 5.18 -3.03
C GLN A 73 -22.49 6.31 -2.99
N HIS A 74 -22.64 7.20 -2.03
CA HIS A 74 -21.63 8.22 -1.76
C HIS A 74 -20.36 7.56 -1.16
N PRO A 75 -19.14 7.97 -1.56
CA PRO A 75 -17.90 7.34 -1.07
C PRO A 75 -17.72 7.36 0.46
N TYR A 76 -18.37 8.27 1.15
CA TYR A 76 -18.31 8.33 2.61
C TYR A 76 -19.35 7.44 3.31
N ASP A 77 -20.35 6.93 2.58
CA ASP A 77 -21.43 6.09 3.13
C ASP A 77 -21.13 4.60 3.05
N ILE A 78 -20.06 4.22 2.35
CA ILE A 78 -19.60 2.84 2.25
C ILE A 78 -18.63 2.46 3.37
N SER A 79 -18.45 1.15 3.64
CA SER A 79 -17.54 0.67 4.69
C SER A 79 -16.09 1.09 4.42
N GLY A 80 -15.28 1.19 5.49
CA GLY A 80 -13.87 1.53 5.37
C GLY A 80 -13.08 0.59 4.45
N GLY A 81 -13.41 -0.71 4.42
CA GLY A 81 -12.83 -1.68 3.50
C GLY A 81 -13.22 -1.39 2.05
N GLN A 82 -14.48 -1.00 1.78
CA GLN A 82 -14.93 -0.60 0.44
C GLN A 82 -14.26 0.71 0.01
N GLN A 83 -14.13 1.69 0.92
CA GLN A 83 -13.38 2.93 0.65
C GLN A 83 -11.93 2.63 0.24
N GLN A 84 -11.29 1.67 0.92
CA GLN A 84 -9.93 1.23 0.60
C GLN A 84 -9.87 0.62 -0.82
N LYS A 85 -10.86 -0.23 -1.18
CA LYS A 85 -10.97 -0.83 -2.50
C LYS A 85 -11.17 0.24 -3.60
N VAL A 86 -12.08 1.20 -3.40
CA VAL A 86 -12.31 2.31 -4.33
C VAL A 86 -11.05 3.13 -4.54
N ALA A 87 -10.39 3.54 -3.46
CA ALA A 87 -9.16 4.32 -3.52
C ALA A 87 -8.04 3.57 -4.25
N LEU A 88 -7.87 2.27 -3.98
CA LEU A 88 -6.89 1.44 -4.67
C LEU A 88 -7.20 1.31 -6.15
N ALA A 89 -8.46 1.10 -6.55
CA ALA A 89 -8.88 1.05 -7.94
C ALA A 89 -8.54 2.35 -8.69
N LYS A 90 -8.82 3.52 -8.09
CA LYS A 90 -8.46 4.84 -8.64
C LYS A 90 -6.95 4.99 -8.87
N VAL A 91 -6.15 4.55 -7.90
CA VAL A 91 -4.68 4.64 -7.98
C VAL A 91 -4.15 3.72 -9.08
N LEU A 92 -4.70 2.52 -9.22
CA LEU A 92 -4.31 1.53 -10.22
C LEU A 92 -4.75 1.91 -11.64
N ALA A 93 -5.86 2.62 -11.82
CA ALA A 93 -6.33 3.09 -13.12
C ALA A 93 -5.30 3.96 -13.85
N LYS A 94 -4.43 4.64 -13.10
CA LYS A 94 -3.31 5.43 -13.65
C LYS A 94 -2.17 4.57 -14.21
N ASN A 95 -2.24 3.25 -14.08
CA ASN A 95 -1.23 2.28 -14.50
C ASN A 95 0.20 2.69 -14.12
N PRO A 96 0.48 3.02 -12.85
CA PRO A 96 1.78 3.55 -12.43
C PRO A 96 2.89 2.52 -12.60
N ASP A 97 4.13 3.00 -12.81
CA ASP A 97 5.33 2.16 -12.77
C ASP A 97 5.75 1.86 -11.34
N ILE A 98 5.46 2.81 -10.43
CA ILE A 98 5.76 2.72 -9.00
C ILE A 98 4.48 2.98 -8.21
N LEU A 99 4.06 1.99 -7.44
CA LEU A 99 2.90 2.05 -6.56
C LEU A 99 3.37 2.21 -5.12
N LEU A 100 2.95 3.29 -4.47
CA LEU A 100 3.21 3.55 -3.07
C LEU A 100 1.95 3.25 -2.25
N LEU A 101 2.06 2.41 -1.23
CA LEU A 101 0.94 1.99 -0.39
C LEU A 101 1.24 2.32 1.08
N ASP A 102 0.47 3.22 1.67
CA ASP A 102 0.60 3.57 3.10
C ASP A 102 -0.50 2.88 3.91
N GLU A 103 -0.11 1.85 4.69
CA GLU A 103 -0.99 1.00 5.51
C GLU A 103 -2.16 0.36 4.73
N PRO A 104 -1.90 -0.31 3.59
CA PRO A 104 -2.96 -0.82 2.71
C PRO A 104 -3.79 -1.95 3.32
N THR A 105 -3.30 -2.59 4.39
CA THR A 105 -3.99 -3.70 5.08
C THR A 105 -4.82 -3.21 6.29
N LYS A 106 -4.83 -1.91 6.55
CA LYS A 106 -5.58 -1.34 7.67
C LYS A 106 -7.08 -1.42 7.42
N ALA A 107 -7.83 -1.87 8.42
CA ALA A 107 -9.31 -1.95 8.41
C ALA A 107 -9.91 -2.85 7.31
N ILE A 108 -9.14 -3.80 6.78
CA ILE A 108 -9.62 -4.80 5.84
C ILE A 108 -9.61 -6.20 6.46
N ASP A 109 -10.54 -7.04 6.04
CA ASP A 109 -10.65 -8.43 6.48
C ASP A 109 -9.56 -9.34 5.88
N GLY A 110 -9.47 -10.57 6.40
CA GLY A 110 -8.46 -11.54 5.97
C GLY A 110 -8.60 -11.97 4.51
N ILE A 111 -9.83 -12.08 4.00
CA ILE A 111 -10.10 -12.50 2.62
C ILE A 111 -9.62 -11.42 1.66
N TYR A 112 -9.91 -10.16 1.97
CA TYR A 112 -9.45 -9.05 1.13
C TYR A 112 -7.93 -8.85 1.24
N LYS A 113 -7.31 -9.08 2.41
CA LYS A 113 -5.84 -9.06 2.53
C LYS A 113 -5.18 -10.04 1.56
N GLU A 114 -5.70 -11.26 1.46
CA GLU A 114 -5.18 -12.25 0.53
C GLU A 114 -5.34 -11.80 -0.93
N SER A 115 -6.50 -11.27 -1.28
CA SER A 115 -6.77 -10.73 -2.62
C SER A 115 -5.84 -9.58 -2.97
N LEU A 116 -5.59 -8.66 -2.02
CA LEU A 116 -4.62 -7.58 -2.16
C LEU A 116 -3.21 -8.12 -2.39
N GLY A 117 -2.79 -9.11 -1.61
CA GLY A 117 -1.48 -9.74 -1.77
C GLY A 117 -1.30 -10.36 -3.15
N ARG A 118 -2.28 -11.09 -3.65
CA ARG A 118 -2.28 -11.66 -5.02
C ARG A 118 -2.21 -10.56 -6.08
N LEU A 119 -2.97 -9.49 -5.93
CA LEU A 119 -2.91 -8.33 -6.82
C LEU A 119 -1.52 -7.71 -6.85
N MET A 120 -0.87 -7.53 -5.70
CA MET A 120 0.49 -7.00 -5.62
C MET A 120 1.49 -7.91 -6.33
N MET A 121 1.35 -9.24 -6.19
CA MET A 121 2.21 -10.19 -6.90
C MET A 121 1.99 -10.14 -8.42
N ASP A 122 0.75 -9.99 -8.89
CA ASP A 122 0.46 -9.82 -10.32
C ASP A 122 1.07 -8.54 -10.87
N LEU A 123 0.95 -7.42 -10.17
CA LEU A 123 1.56 -6.15 -10.56
C LEU A 123 3.09 -6.25 -10.62
N LYS A 124 3.71 -6.89 -9.64
CA LYS A 124 5.14 -7.16 -9.62
C LYS A 124 5.57 -7.99 -10.82
N ASN A 125 4.85 -9.07 -11.14
CA ASN A 125 5.14 -9.94 -12.28
C ASN A 125 5.02 -9.20 -13.63
N ARG A 126 4.24 -8.12 -13.67
CA ARG A 126 4.17 -7.18 -14.82
C ARG A 126 5.24 -6.09 -14.79
N GLY A 127 6.25 -6.22 -13.93
CA GLY A 127 7.38 -5.28 -13.84
C GLY A 127 7.11 -4.01 -13.04
N LYS A 128 5.99 -3.92 -12.32
CA LYS A 128 5.70 -2.76 -11.46
C LYS A 128 6.51 -2.83 -10.17
N THR A 129 6.95 -1.68 -9.68
CA THR A 129 7.60 -1.54 -8.37
C THR A 129 6.57 -1.17 -7.31
N ILE A 130 6.55 -1.91 -6.20
CA ILE A 130 5.64 -1.63 -5.09
C ILE A 130 6.45 -1.29 -3.84
N VAL A 131 6.17 -0.14 -3.26
CA VAL A 131 6.71 0.27 -1.96
C VAL A 131 5.56 0.38 -0.99
N MET A 132 5.60 -0.41 0.07
CA MET A 132 4.54 -0.48 1.08
C MET A 132 5.09 -0.10 2.45
N VAL A 133 4.38 0.78 3.15
CA VAL A 133 4.50 0.99 4.59
C VAL A 133 3.43 0.17 5.26
N SER A 134 3.79 -0.67 6.24
CA SER A 134 2.81 -1.46 6.98
C SER A 134 3.30 -1.84 8.37
N HIS A 135 2.35 -2.06 9.27
CA HIS A 135 2.55 -2.69 10.57
C HIS A 135 2.15 -4.18 10.57
N ASP A 136 1.59 -4.67 9.47
CA ASP A 136 1.18 -6.06 9.29
C ASP A 136 2.39 -6.92 8.91
N LEU A 137 3.04 -7.49 9.93
CA LEU A 137 4.27 -8.26 9.75
C LEU A 137 4.05 -9.55 8.96
N ASP A 138 2.91 -10.21 9.16
CA ASP A 138 2.58 -11.45 8.46
C ASP A 138 2.35 -11.18 6.99
N PHE A 139 1.62 -10.11 6.65
CA PHE A 139 1.44 -9.67 5.28
C PHE A 139 2.76 -9.30 4.60
N CYS A 140 3.62 -8.55 5.30
CA CYS A 140 4.95 -8.21 4.80
C CYS A 140 5.82 -9.46 4.62
N GLY A 141 5.77 -10.40 5.56
CA GLY A 141 6.50 -11.67 5.50
C GLY A 141 6.10 -12.53 4.30
N GLN A 142 4.82 -12.50 3.94
CA GLN A 142 4.26 -13.31 2.87
C GLN A 142 4.46 -12.70 1.48
N TYR A 143 4.34 -11.38 1.32
CA TYR A 143 4.24 -10.74 0.01
C TYR A 143 5.40 -9.81 -0.35
N ALA A 144 6.26 -9.40 0.60
CA ALA A 144 7.39 -8.55 0.30
C ALA A 144 8.64 -9.35 -0.09
N ASP A 145 9.42 -8.84 -1.04
CA ASP A 145 10.75 -9.38 -1.37
C ASP A 145 11.80 -8.90 -0.37
N ARG A 146 11.69 -7.64 0.02
CA ARG A 146 12.64 -6.96 0.90
C ARG A 146 11.89 -6.15 1.96
N CYS A 147 12.41 -6.16 3.17
CA CYS A 147 11.93 -5.32 4.26
C CYS A 147 13.05 -4.41 4.77
N GLY A 148 12.68 -3.19 5.10
CA GLY A 148 13.56 -2.22 5.73
C GLY A 148 12.92 -1.64 6.99
N LEU A 149 13.74 -1.36 7.99
CA LEU A 149 13.31 -0.70 9.22
C LEU A 149 13.51 0.81 9.09
N PHE A 150 12.45 1.55 9.34
CA PHE A 150 12.51 3.00 9.41
C PHE A 150 12.55 3.45 10.88
N ALA A 151 13.62 4.09 11.29
CA ALA A 151 13.80 4.58 12.65
C ALA A 151 14.54 5.93 12.63
N GLN A 152 14.13 6.86 13.48
CA GLN A 152 14.75 8.18 13.65
C GLN A 152 14.97 8.93 12.31
N GLY A 153 13.98 8.87 11.41
CA GLY A 153 14.07 9.54 10.10
C GLY A 153 14.95 8.86 9.06
N ASN A 154 15.50 7.68 9.35
CA ASN A 154 16.39 6.93 8.46
C ASN A 154 15.86 5.53 8.15
N LEU A 155 16.14 5.05 6.94
CA LEU A 155 15.91 3.66 6.56
C LEU A 155 17.13 2.83 6.98
N ILE A 156 16.97 2.04 8.04
CA ILE A 156 18.02 1.21 8.62
C ILE A 156 17.85 -0.22 8.11
N GLY A 157 18.90 -0.77 7.51
CA GLY A 157 19.01 -2.19 7.22
C GLY A 157 17.91 -2.76 6.32
N VAL A 158 17.99 -2.50 5.02
CA VAL A 158 17.14 -3.17 4.03
C VAL A 158 17.69 -4.56 3.72
N ASN A 159 16.91 -5.60 3.96
CA ASN A 159 17.30 -6.98 3.73
C ASN A 159 16.20 -7.73 2.96
N ASN A 160 16.57 -8.88 2.36
CA ASN A 160 15.59 -9.87 1.93
C ASN A 160 14.68 -10.23 3.12
N VAL A 161 13.40 -10.48 2.85
CA VAL A 161 12.38 -10.70 3.87
C VAL A 161 12.77 -11.77 4.90
N ARG A 162 13.31 -12.92 4.45
CA ARG A 162 13.74 -13.98 5.37
C ARG A 162 14.84 -13.50 6.33
N LYS A 163 15.90 -12.85 5.79
CA LYS A 163 17.01 -12.33 6.58
C LYS A 163 16.56 -11.19 7.51
N PHE A 164 15.58 -10.40 7.11
CA PHE A 164 15.05 -9.32 7.92
C PHE A 164 14.36 -9.88 9.18
N PHE A 165 13.46 -10.84 9.04
CA PHE A 165 12.71 -11.40 10.18
C PHE A 165 13.55 -12.34 11.06
N THR A 166 14.56 -13.02 10.52
CA THR A 166 15.47 -13.84 11.35
C THR A 166 16.46 -13.03 12.18
N LYS A 167 16.89 -11.87 11.68
CA LYS A 167 17.87 -11.02 12.38
C LYS A 167 17.25 -10.01 13.34
N ASN A 168 15.99 -9.61 13.12
CA ASN A 168 15.31 -8.61 13.93
C ASN A 168 14.48 -9.27 15.03
N LYS A 169 15.03 -9.34 16.26
CA LYS A 169 14.30 -9.84 17.43
C LYS A 169 13.03 -9.04 17.79
N PHE A 170 12.89 -7.80 17.28
CA PHE A 170 11.74 -6.92 17.52
C PHE A 170 10.57 -7.18 16.57
N TYR A 171 10.81 -7.82 15.42
CA TYR A 171 9.82 -8.10 14.40
C TYR A 171 9.86 -9.58 14.03
N THR A 172 9.01 -10.36 14.65
CA THR A 172 8.83 -11.78 14.32
C THR A 172 7.46 -11.99 13.72
N THR A 173 7.37 -12.73 12.62
CA THR A 173 6.12 -13.18 12.04
C THR A 173 5.55 -14.34 12.86
N SER A 174 4.22 -14.58 12.74
CA SER A 174 3.57 -15.75 13.34
C SER A 174 4.24 -17.06 12.91
N VAL A 175 4.71 -17.14 11.67
CA VAL A 175 5.44 -18.30 11.12
C VAL A 175 6.77 -18.53 11.84
N ASN A 176 7.53 -17.48 12.14
CA ASN A 176 8.79 -17.61 12.87
C ASN A 176 8.59 -17.99 14.35
N LYS A 177 7.45 -17.65 14.94
CA LYS A 177 7.12 -18.06 16.33
C LYS A 177 6.77 -19.54 16.44
N MET A 178 6.29 -20.15 15.35
CA MET A 178 5.97 -21.58 15.32
C MET A 178 7.17 -22.47 14.96
N ALA A 179 8.22 -21.89 14.38
CA ALA A 179 9.42 -22.61 13.95
C ALA A 179 10.59 -22.55 14.97
N GLY A 180 10.43 -21.88 16.09
CA GLY A 180 11.36 -21.84 17.22
C GLY A 180 10.77 -22.50 18.43
#